data_6ad1bd25ceeee9f1df728662bf0749aa
#
_entry.id   6ad1bd25ceeee9f1df728662bf0749aa
#
_cell.length_a   1.000
_cell.length_b   1.000
_cell.length_c   1.000
_cell.angle_alpha   90.00
_cell.angle_beta   90.00
_cell.angle_gamma   90.00
#
_symmetry.space_group_name_H-M   'P 1'
#
loop_
_entity.id
_entity.type
_entity.pdbx_description
1 polymer ?
#
loop_
_entity_poly.entity_id
_entity_poly.type
_entity_poly.pdbx_seq_one_letter_code
_entity_poly.pdbx_strand_id
1 'polypeptide(L)'
;MKRLFLFFISAAFFNGPLFSQVVSLKSCLETGLKNNYSLRIVRNEQRIAENNVTRANAGYLPSVNASAGYTGSLDSRNTKNRGSGAVTRDRNVVDNTFNAGINAEWTIFDGFKIQTNYLRLQELRRQSATQTRIAIEDYMADLAAEYYNFVQQRIRMRNLQYAVALSRERLRIVRERYIIGSNSRLDLQQAQVDFNADSAQSLKQQELLVTSLIRLNELMAVKDVGSRITVRDSTINVDASLTFDSLWVATLQSNASLFKAAQNRTLAELDFKSVRSRDYPYIRLNANYGYTYNSYGTGASQSRQNWGGDVSVTVGLKLFDGNRQRERRNAQINIENAELAQRDLEISLHADLADLWQAYQNNIRLLSLERENLNAAEENHFIACERYLLGDLSGIEMREAQKSLLDAEERILVAEYNTKLCEISLLQISGGIMAYLERE
;
A
#
# COMPACT_ATOMS: atom_id res chain seq x y z
N MET A 1 51.47 -1.33 -49.74
CA MET A 1 50.73 -2.59 -49.53
C MET A 1 50.11 -2.56 -48.17
N LYS A 2 48.87 -2.07 -48.04
CA LYS A 2 48.10 -2.01 -46.79
C LYS A 2 47.01 -3.06 -46.86
N ARG A 3 47.07 -4.05 -46.02
CA ARG A 3 46.04 -5.11 -45.93
C ARG A 3 44.93 -4.60 -45.01
N LEU A 4 43.73 -4.46 -45.58
CA LEU A 4 42.45 -4.22 -44.87
C LEU A 4 42.01 -5.56 -44.25
N PHE A 5 41.82 -5.57 -42.90
CA PHE A 5 41.17 -6.67 -42.22
C PHE A 5 39.72 -6.27 -41.96
N LEU A 6 38.80 -6.90 -42.70
CA LEU A 6 37.37 -6.82 -42.46
C LEU A 6 37.01 -7.75 -41.28
N PHE A 7 36.59 -7.17 -40.14
CA PHE A 7 36.00 -7.92 -39.04
C PHE A 7 34.49 -8.07 -39.31
N PHE A 8 34.10 -9.29 -39.67
CA PHE A 8 32.70 -9.69 -39.70
C PHE A 8 32.25 -9.98 -38.26
N ILE A 9 31.52 -9.06 -37.63
CA ILE A 9 30.81 -9.30 -36.37
C ILE A 9 29.54 -10.06 -36.71
N SER A 10 29.56 -11.36 -36.52
CA SER A 10 28.38 -12.24 -36.54
C SER A 10 27.54 -11.93 -35.30
N ALA A 11 26.45 -11.16 -35.45
CA ALA A 11 25.42 -10.99 -34.43
C ALA A 11 24.64 -12.31 -34.31
N ALA A 12 25.07 -13.19 -33.41
CA ALA A 12 24.30 -14.34 -33.00
C ALA A 12 23.06 -13.83 -32.22
N PHE A 13 21.92 -13.77 -32.89
CA PHE A 13 20.64 -13.67 -32.27
C PHE A 13 20.45 -14.91 -31.38
N PHE A 14 20.68 -14.76 -30.09
CA PHE A 14 20.28 -15.73 -29.08
C PHE A 14 18.75 -15.67 -28.98
N ASN A 15 18.04 -16.39 -29.86
CA ASN A 15 16.69 -16.83 -29.61
C ASN A 15 16.76 -17.88 -28.51
N GLY A 16 16.89 -17.46 -27.25
CA GLY A 16 16.67 -18.33 -26.12
C GLY A 16 15.25 -18.89 -26.19
N PRO A 17 15.02 -20.18 -25.92
CA PRO A 17 13.67 -20.72 -25.87
C PRO A 17 12.88 -19.92 -24.84
N LEU A 18 11.73 -19.38 -25.25
CA LEU A 18 10.71 -18.82 -24.36
C LEU A 18 10.17 -19.97 -23.51
N PHE A 19 10.93 -20.39 -22.49
CA PHE A 19 10.37 -21.20 -21.43
C PHE A 19 9.36 -20.34 -20.69
N SER A 20 8.08 -20.63 -20.90
CA SER A 20 7.02 -20.13 -20.05
C SER A 20 7.39 -20.54 -18.62
N GLN A 21 7.79 -19.56 -17.82
CA GLN A 21 8.20 -19.79 -16.45
C GLN A 21 6.99 -20.26 -15.66
N VAL A 22 7.03 -21.50 -15.15
CA VAL A 22 5.97 -22.01 -14.27
C VAL A 22 6.12 -21.31 -12.92
N VAL A 23 5.15 -20.50 -12.57
CA VAL A 23 5.15 -19.67 -11.36
C VAL A 23 4.17 -20.24 -10.34
N SER A 24 4.61 -20.33 -9.08
CA SER A 24 3.74 -20.61 -7.93
C SER A 24 3.32 -19.30 -7.28
N LEU A 25 2.29 -19.34 -6.41
CA LEU A 25 1.88 -18.18 -5.61
C LEU A 25 3.09 -17.60 -4.85
N LYS A 26 3.89 -18.44 -4.23
CA LYS A 26 5.12 -18.05 -3.51
C LYS A 26 6.08 -17.25 -4.40
N SER A 27 6.37 -17.72 -5.61
CA SER A 27 7.29 -17.01 -6.51
C SER A 27 6.71 -15.69 -7.03
N CYS A 28 5.39 -15.60 -7.18
CA CYS A 28 4.68 -14.34 -7.48
C CYS A 28 4.84 -13.34 -6.33
N LEU A 29 4.63 -13.80 -5.09
CA LEU A 29 4.79 -12.99 -3.87
C LEU A 29 6.23 -12.49 -3.70
N GLU A 30 7.23 -13.36 -3.83
CA GLU A 30 8.64 -12.99 -3.74
C GLU A 30 9.02 -11.92 -4.78
N THR A 31 8.56 -12.12 -6.02
CA THR A 31 8.81 -11.16 -7.12
C THR A 31 8.14 -9.82 -6.82
N GLY A 32 6.88 -9.84 -6.44
CA GLY A 32 6.11 -8.65 -6.16
C GLY A 32 6.59 -7.89 -4.93
N LEU A 33 6.87 -8.56 -3.82
CA LEU A 33 7.42 -7.95 -2.60
C LEU A 33 8.77 -7.25 -2.85
N LYS A 34 9.55 -7.73 -3.82
CA LYS A 34 10.83 -7.13 -4.21
C LYS A 34 10.66 -5.95 -5.15
N ASN A 35 9.77 -6.05 -6.13
CA ASN A 35 9.70 -5.14 -7.27
C ASN A 35 8.61 -4.07 -7.14
N ASN A 36 7.51 -4.34 -6.42
CA ASN A 36 6.35 -3.44 -6.35
C ASN A 36 6.73 -2.03 -5.88
N TYR A 37 6.37 -1.03 -6.68
CA TYR A 37 6.74 0.37 -6.44
C TYR A 37 6.03 0.95 -5.21
N SER A 38 4.76 0.62 -4.98
CA SER A 38 4.01 1.11 -3.81
C SER A 38 4.65 0.63 -2.51
N LEU A 39 5.05 -0.64 -2.42
CA LEU A 39 5.78 -1.17 -1.26
C LEU A 39 7.15 -0.53 -1.08
N ARG A 40 7.85 -0.20 -2.18
CA ARG A 40 9.12 0.51 -2.11
C ARG A 40 8.95 1.93 -1.57
N ILE A 41 7.86 2.61 -1.94
CA ILE A 41 7.52 3.94 -1.40
C ILE A 41 7.29 3.84 0.11
N VAL A 42 6.45 2.92 0.57
CA VAL A 42 6.17 2.73 2.02
C VAL A 42 7.44 2.38 2.81
N ARG A 43 8.31 1.53 2.26
CA ARG A 43 9.63 1.25 2.87
C ARG A 43 10.54 2.48 2.93
N ASN A 44 10.48 3.37 1.93
CA ASN A 44 11.22 4.63 1.97
C ASN A 44 10.65 5.58 3.03
N GLU A 45 9.33 5.63 3.22
CA GLU A 45 8.69 6.38 4.30
C GLU A 45 9.13 5.87 5.68
N GLN A 46 9.24 4.55 5.85
CA GLN A 46 9.81 3.96 7.06
C GLN A 46 11.26 4.42 7.28
N ARG A 47 12.10 4.39 6.23
CA ARG A 47 13.49 4.89 6.33
C ARG A 47 13.56 6.39 6.66
N ILE A 48 12.64 7.19 6.14
CA ILE A 48 12.53 8.61 6.52
C ILE A 48 12.21 8.74 8.01
N ALA A 49 11.25 7.95 8.52
CA ALA A 49 10.93 7.93 9.95
C ALA A 49 12.15 7.47 10.81
N GLU A 50 12.91 6.49 10.35
CA GLU A 50 14.16 6.04 10.98
C GLU A 50 15.22 7.15 11.00
N ASN A 51 15.43 7.86 9.89
CA ASN A 51 16.38 8.98 9.78
C ASN A 51 15.98 10.16 10.69
N ASN A 52 14.69 10.33 10.98
CA ASN A 52 14.19 11.38 11.85
C ASN A 52 14.48 11.13 13.34
N VAL A 53 14.82 9.90 13.75
CA VAL A 53 15.13 9.57 15.15
C VAL A 53 16.57 9.96 15.48
N THR A 54 16.84 11.25 15.53
CA THR A 54 18.16 11.78 15.90
C THR A 54 18.05 12.71 17.10
N ARG A 55 19.14 12.82 17.86
CA ARG A 55 19.23 13.79 18.97
C ARG A 55 19.12 15.22 18.47
N ALA A 56 19.64 15.50 17.28
CA ALA A 56 19.54 16.81 16.63
C ALA A 56 18.06 17.18 16.38
N ASN A 57 17.30 16.29 15.73
CA ASN A 57 15.89 16.53 15.43
C ASN A 57 15.01 16.59 16.68
N ALA A 58 15.39 15.90 17.74
CA ALA A 58 14.72 16.00 19.04
C ALA A 58 14.96 17.34 19.76
N GLY A 59 16.03 18.08 19.40
CA GLY A 59 16.39 19.37 20.00
C GLY A 59 17.50 19.31 21.04
N TYR A 60 18.23 18.18 21.15
CA TYR A 60 19.36 18.05 22.09
C TYR A 60 20.61 18.82 21.69
N LEU A 61 20.79 19.11 20.40
CA LEU A 61 22.00 19.74 19.89
C LEU A 61 21.78 21.24 19.61
N PRO A 62 22.83 22.06 19.72
CA PRO A 62 22.75 23.45 19.33
C PRO A 62 22.58 23.59 17.82
N SER A 63 21.99 24.72 17.41
CA SER A 63 22.08 25.24 16.04
C SER A 63 23.16 26.31 15.94
N VAL A 64 23.95 26.27 14.86
CA VAL A 64 24.97 27.26 14.57
C VAL A 64 24.69 27.88 13.22
N ASN A 65 24.50 29.20 13.20
CA ASN A 65 24.16 29.96 12.01
C ASN A 65 25.21 31.01 11.74
N ALA A 66 25.64 31.18 10.51
CA ALA A 66 26.41 32.31 10.06
C ALA A 66 25.51 33.29 9.31
N SER A 67 25.62 34.56 9.62
CA SER A 67 24.85 35.61 8.95
C SER A 67 25.71 36.81 8.60
N ALA A 68 25.38 37.45 7.48
CA ALA A 68 25.91 38.77 7.13
C ALA A 68 24.74 39.65 6.68
N GLY A 69 24.75 40.88 7.14
CA GLY A 69 23.68 41.82 6.83
C GLY A 69 24.26 43.23 6.59
N TYR A 70 23.61 43.97 5.71
CA TYR A 70 23.87 45.37 5.47
C TYR A 70 22.55 46.14 5.64
N THR A 71 22.61 47.21 6.45
CA THR A 71 21.49 48.09 6.69
C THR A 71 21.91 49.53 6.41
N GLY A 72 21.25 50.21 5.48
CA GLY A 72 21.32 51.64 5.26
C GLY A 72 20.09 52.32 5.82
N SER A 73 20.27 53.36 6.62
CA SER A 73 19.14 54.19 7.09
C SER A 73 19.31 55.64 6.63
N LEU A 74 18.21 56.30 6.32
CA LEU A 74 18.12 57.73 6.00
C LEU A 74 17.18 58.38 7.01
N ASP A 75 17.73 59.10 7.95
CA ASP A 75 17.00 59.68 9.07
C ASP A 75 17.10 61.19 9.13
N SER A 76 16.10 61.84 9.69
CA SER A 76 16.17 63.23 10.12
C SER A 76 16.01 63.29 11.64
N ARG A 77 17.05 63.81 12.35
CA ARG A 77 17.10 63.78 13.82
C ARG A 77 17.08 65.19 14.39
N ASN A 78 16.27 65.38 15.44
CA ASN A 78 16.36 66.56 16.30
C ASN A 78 16.87 66.11 17.67
N THR A 79 18.10 66.43 17.99
CA THR A 79 18.73 66.07 19.27
C THR A 79 18.86 67.34 20.18
N LYS A 80 18.20 67.28 21.36
CA LYS A 80 18.31 68.29 22.39
C LYS A 80 19.33 67.82 23.42
N ASN A 81 20.45 68.58 23.53
CA ASN A 81 21.51 68.26 24.48
C ASN A 81 21.05 68.64 25.90
N ARG A 82 21.11 67.67 26.84
CA ARG A 82 20.68 67.89 28.22
C ARG A 82 21.53 68.89 29.01
N GLY A 83 22.79 69.04 28.71
CA GLY A 83 23.69 69.93 29.44
C GLY A 83 23.64 71.37 28.94
N SER A 84 23.53 71.62 27.64
CA SER A 84 23.54 72.94 27.02
C SER A 84 22.17 73.49 26.60
N GLY A 85 21.15 72.62 26.57
CA GLY A 85 19.84 72.97 26.02
C GLY A 85 19.80 73.14 24.50
N ALA A 86 20.96 73.04 23.83
CA ALA A 86 21.10 73.28 22.40
C ALA A 86 20.36 72.18 21.62
N VAL A 87 19.62 72.58 20.56
CA VAL A 87 18.93 71.64 19.64
C VAL A 87 19.73 71.60 18.35
N THR A 88 20.28 70.43 18.06
CA THR A 88 20.90 70.12 16.76
C THR A 88 19.86 69.48 15.86
N ARG A 89 19.70 69.92 14.62
CA ARG A 89 18.81 69.44 13.61
C ARG A 89 19.59 68.88 12.43
N ASP A 90 19.74 67.58 12.36
CA ASP A 90 20.38 66.87 11.26
C ASP A 90 19.36 66.36 10.29
N ARG A 91 19.39 66.76 9.03
CA ARG A 91 18.49 66.30 7.97
C ARG A 91 19.19 65.38 7.01
N ASN A 92 18.50 64.37 6.53
CA ASN A 92 19.00 63.39 5.52
C ASN A 92 20.29 62.72 5.96
N VAL A 93 20.40 62.31 7.21
CA VAL A 93 21.54 61.57 7.76
C VAL A 93 21.52 60.15 7.21
N VAL A 94 22.58 59.77 6.54
CA VAL A 94 22.75 58.40 6.01
C VAL A 94 23.67 57.65 6.97
N ASP A 95 23.14 56.67 7.67
CA ASP A 95 23.91 55.75 8.49
C ASP A 95 23.91 54.35 7.83
N ASN A 96 25.08 53.74 7.75
CA ASN A 96 25.23 52.39 7.19
C ASN A 96 25.83 51.47 8.22
N THR A 97 25.25 50.25 8.35
CA THR A 97 25.74 49.22 9.25
C THR A 97 25.94 47.92 8.48
N PHE A 98 27.16 47.40 8.54
CA PHE A 98 27.46 46.05 8.08
C PHE A 98 27.71 45.15 9.28
N ASN A 99 27.03 44.00 9.33
CA ASN A 99 27.20 43.00 10.37
C ASN A 99 27.57 41.67 9.70
N ALA A 100 28.55 40.97 10.25
CA ALA A 100 28.86 39.60 9.89
C ALA A 100 29.24 38.83 11.16
N GLY A 101 28.64 37.65 11.35
CA GLY A 101 28.86 36.90 12.58
C GLY A 101 28.34 35.47 12.55
N ILE A 102 28.67 34.77 13.62
CA ILE A 102 28.21 33.41 13.92
C ILE A 102 27.37 33.46 15.18
N ASN A 103 26.19 32.85 15.14
CA ASN A 103 25.28 32.69 16.27
C ASN A 103 25.10 31.21 16.58
N ALA A 104 25.28 30.79 17.81
CA ALA A 104 24.99 29.47 18.33
C ALA A 104 23.85 29.54 19.36
N GLU A 105 22.77 28.82 19.09
CA GLU A 105 21.62 28.72 19.99
C GLU A 105 21.46 27.29 20.50
N TRP A 106 21.37 27.14 21.81
CA TRP A 106 21.18 25.84 22.43
C TRP A 106 20.16 25.89 23.56
N THR A 107 19.11 25.08 23.42
CA THR A 107 18.15 24.84 24.51
C THR A 107 18.68 23.70 25.37
N ILE A 108 19.23 24.02 26.54
CA ILE A 108 19.83 23.06 27.49
C ILE A 108 18.71 22.29 28.21
N PHE A 109 17.64 23.01 28.58
CA PHE A 109 16.47 22.42 29.27
C PHE A 109 15.20 23.17 28.88
N ASP A 110 14.10 22.43 28.65
CA ASP A 110 12.81 22.99 28.24
C ASP A 110 11.65 22.24 28.92
N GLY A 111 11.80 21.88 30.20
CA GLY A 111 10.76 21.18 30.94
C GLY A 111 10.53 19.75 30.48
N PHE A 112 11.56 19.05 30.03
CA PHE A 112 11.52 17.68 29.50
C PHE A 112 10.86 17.53 28.11
N LYS A 113 10.62 18.64 27.40
CA LYS A 113 10.04 18.58 26.06
C LYS A 113 10.97 17.90 25.06
N ILE A 114 12.28 18.18 25.10
CA ILE A 114 13.29 17.55 24.24
C ILE A 114 13.28 16.02 24.44
N GLN A 115 13.24 15.54 25.68
CA GLN A 115 13.16 14.11 26.00
C GLN A 115 11.87 13.50 25.46
N THR A 116 10.75 14.17 25.70
CA THR A 116 9.43 13.74 25.20
C THR A 116 9.39 13.70 23.67
N ASN A 117 9.98 14.70 23.01
CA ASN A 117 10.08 14.75 21.55
C ASN A 117 10.92 13.59 20.99
N TYR A 118 12.03 13.24 21.68
CA TYR A 118 12.82 12.07 21.29
C TYR A 118 12.02 10.76 21.38
N LEU A 119 11.26 10.56 22.47
CA LEU A 119 10.38 9.41 22.64
C LEU A 119 9.28 9.40 21.58
N ARG A 120 8.73 10.56 21.23
CA ARG A 120 7.74 10.71 20.17
C ARG A 120 8.31 10.33 18.80
N LEU A 121 9.54 10.73 18.47
CA LEU A 121 10.21 10.32 17.24
C LEU A 121 10.46 8.80 17.20
N GLN A 122 10.80 8.18 18.34
CA GLN A 122 10.94 6.73 18.43
C GLN A 122 9.59 6.01 18.19
N GLU A 123 8.50 6.54 18.74
CA GLU A 123 7.16 5.96 18.54
C GLU A 123 6.69 6.14 17.10
N LEU A 124 6.93 7.29 16.46
CA LEU A 124 6.66 7.50 15.03
C LEU A 124 7.43 6.52 14.14
N ARG A 125 8.68 6.18 14.49
CA ARG A 125 9.44 5.13 13.79
C ARG A 125 8.76 3.77 13.93
N ARG A 126 8.31 3.39 15.15
CA ARG A 126 7.59 2.12 15.38
C ARG A 126 6.28 2.10 14.60
N GLN A 127 5.53 3.20 14.60
CA GLN A 127 4.29 3.34 13.86
C GLN A 127 4.51 3.20 12.35
N SER A 128 5.59 3.79 11.82
CA SER A 128 5.94 3.66 10.39
C SER A 128 6.29 2.21 10.02
N ALA A 129 6.97 1.46 10.90
CA ALA A 129 7.21 0.03 10.72
C ALA A 129 5.90 -0.77 10.71
N THR A 130 4.98 -0.46 11.63
CA THR A 130 3.63 -1.07 11.65
C THR A 130 2.84 -0.74 10.37
N GLN A 131 2.91 0.49 9.89
CA GLN A 131 2.29 0.89 8.62
C GLN A 131 2.86 0.13 7.42
N THR A 132 4.18 -0.09 7.40
CA THR A 132 4.84 -0.91 6.37
C THR A 132 4.34 -2.35 6.42
N ARG A 133 4.16 -2.91 7.63
CA ARG A 133 3.58 -4.25 7.80
C ARG A 133 2.15 -4.34 7.27
N ILE A 134 1.28 -3.38 7.58
CA ILE A 134 -0.10 -3.31 7.05
C ILE A 134 -0.06 -3.32 5.51
N ALA A 135 0.75 -2.45 4.90
CA ALA A 135 0.85 -2.37 3.45
C ALA A 135 1.38 -3.67 2.79
N ILE A 136 2.24 -4.41 3.48
CA ILE A 136 2.72 -5.71 3.01
C ILE A 136 1.60 -6.75 3.12
N GLU A 137 0.88 -6.81 4.24
CA GLU A 137 -0.24 -7.75 4.45
C GLU A 137 -1.36 -7.52 3.44
N ASP A 138 -1.75 -6.24 3.20
CA ASP A 138 -2.73 -5.86 2.19
C ASP A 138 -2.28 -6.28 0.78
N TYR A 139 -1.04 -5.97 0.43
CA TYR A 139 -0.48 -6.33 -0.86
C TYR A 139 -0.43 -7.85 -1.08
N MET A 140 -0.08 -8.63 -0.04
CA MET A 140 -0.04 -10.09 -0.12
C MET A 140 -1.45 -10.66 -0.33
N ALA A 141 -2.46 -10.11 0.33
CA ALA A 141 -3.87 -10.48 0.14
C ALA A 141 -4.34 -10.18 -1.29
N ASP A 142 -4.07 -8.98 -1.79
CA ASP A 142 -4.44 -8.56 -3.14
C ASP A 142 -3.78 -9.42 -4.22
N LEU A 143 -2.47 -9.69 -4.08
CA LEU A 143 -1.74 -10.53 -5.01
C LEU A 143 -2.25 -11.98 -5.00
N ALA A 144 -2.53 -12.54 -3.81
CA ALA A 144 -3.08 -13.89 -3.69
C ALA A 144 -4.48 -13.97 -4.30
N ALA A 145 -5.34 -12.99 -4.06
CA ALA A 145 -6.67 -12.92 -4.67
C ALA A 145 -6.59 -12.88 -6.21
N GLU A 146 -5.70 -12.05 -6.78
CA GLU A 146 -5.53 -11.97 -8.23
C GLU A 146 -4.87 -13.23 -8.82
N TYR A 147 -3.95 -13.87 -8.09
CA TYR A 147 -3.38 -15.15 -8.50
C TYR A 147 -4.46 -16.22 -8.64
N TYR A 148 -5.34 -16.37 -7.65
CA TYR A 148 -6.44 -17.32 -7.70
C TYR A 148 -7.52 -16.91 -8.72
N ASN A 149 -7.73 -15.61 -8.95
CA ASN A 149 -8.55 -15.14 -10.07
C ASN A 149 -7.98 -15.64 -11.41
N PHE A 150 -6.66 -15.46 -11.63
CA PHE A 150 -6.02 -15.96 -12.86
C PHE A 150 -6.12 -17.48 -12.99
N VAL A 151 -5.95 -18.24 -11.91
CA VAL A 151 -6.17 -19.70 -11.90
C VAL A 151 -7.60 -20.03 -12.31
N GLN A 152 -8.60 -19.34 -11.73
CA GLN A 152 -10.01 -19.49 -12.07
C GLN A 152 -10.27 -19.25 -13.56
N GLN A 153 -9.80 -18.12 -14.10
CA GLN A 153 -9.98 -17.78 -15.52
C GLN A 153 -9.35 -18.82 -16.44
N ARG A 154 -8.21 -19.39 -16.04
CA ARG A 154 -7.53 -20.45 -16.80
C ARG A 154 -8.33 -21.77 -16.80
N ILE A 155 -8.89 -22.17 -15.67
CA ILE A 155 -9.73 -23.37 -15.58
C ILE A 155 -10.99 -23.17 -16.44
N ARG A 156 -11.67 -22.02 -16.30
CA ARG A 156 -12.85 -21.66 -17.11
C ARG A 156 -12.54 -21.68 -18.61
N MET A 157 -11.40 -21.16 -19.04
CA MET A 157 -10.97 -21.22 -20.44
C MET A 157 -10.80 -22.65 -20.93
N ARG A 158 -10.22 -23.54 -20.12
CA ARG A 158 -10.07 -24.95 -20.45
C ARG A 158 -11.44 -25.64 -20.64
N ASN A 159 -12.38 -25.40 -19.72
CA ASN A 159 -13.72 -25.96 -19.77
C ASN A 159 -14.48 -25.49 -21.03
N LEU A 160 -14.41 -24.20 -21.36
CA LEU A 160 -15.01 -23.65 -22.58
C LEU A 160 -14.34 -24.18 -23.86
N GLN A 161 -13.02 -24.39 -23.89
CA GLN A 161 -12.36 -25.03 -25.01
C GLN A 161 -12.85 -26.46 -25.23
N TYR A 162 -13.08 -27.21 -24.15
CA TYR A 162 -13.68 -28.53 -24.22
C TYR A 162 -15.13 -28.48 -24.77
N ALA A 163 -15.93 -27.51 -24.29
CA ALA A 163 -17.29 -27.29 -24.81
C ALA A 163 -17.33 -26.96 -26.30
N VAL A 164 -16.40 -26.10 -26.76
CA VAL A 164 -16.27 -25.77 -28.20
C VAL A 164 -15.88 -27.01 -29.02
N ALA A 165 -14.96 -27.85 -28.51
CA ALA A 165 -14.60 -29.10 -29.19
C ALA A 165 -15.79 -30.06 -29.31
N LEU A 166 -16.58 -30.18 -28.26
CA LEU A 166 -17.76 -31.01 -28.22
C LEU A 166 -18.87 -30.53 -29.17
N SER A 167 -19.15 -29.22 -29.17
CA SER A 167 -20.12 -28.60 -30.10
C SER A 167 -19.69 -28.74 -31.57
N ARG A 168 -18.39 -28.63 -31.85
CA ARG A 168 -17.82 -28.84 -33.18
C ARG A 168 -18.07 -30.27 -33.66
N GLU A 169 -17.82 -31.26 -32.80
CA GLU A 169 -18.03 -32.65 -33.12
C GLU A 169 -19.54 -32.97 -33.32
N ARG A 170 -20.40 -32.42 -32.48
CA ARG A 170 -21.86 -32.53 -32.68
C ARG A 170 -22.28 -31.91 -34.01
N LEU A 171 -21.79 -30.73 -34.38
CA LEU A 171 -22.07 -30.10 -35.68
C LEU A 171 -21.64 -31.01 -36.84
N ARG A 172 -20.48 -31.67 -36.74
CA ARG A 172 -19.98 -32.62 -37.73
C ARG A 172 -20.93 -33.78 -37.88
N ILE A 173 -21.33 -34.43 -36.77
CA ILE A 173 -22.27 -35.59 -36.77
C ILE A 173 -23.62 -35.19 -37.40
N VAL A 174 -24.21 -34.06 -36.98
CA VAL A 174 -25.50 -33.59 -37.51
C VAL A 174 -25.39 -33.27 -39.01
N ARG A 175 -24.26 -32.71 -39.49
CA ARG A 175 -24.04 -32.45 -40.91
C ARG A 175 -24.02 -33.76 -41.71
N GLU A 176 -23.31 -34.79 -41.27
CA GLU A 176 -23.28 -36.09 -41.92
C GLU A 176 -24.66 -36.72 -41.94
N ARG A 177 -25.40 -36.70 -40.82
CA ARG A 177 -26.77 -37.21 -40.71
C ARG A 177 -27.75 -36.46 -41.63
N TYR A 178 -27.56 -35.14 -41.83
CA TYR A 178 -28.35 -34.34 -42.78
C TYR A 178 -28.09 -34.76 -44.23
N ILE A 179 -26.81 -34.99 -44.61
CA ILE A 179 -26.43 -35.40 -45.98
C ILE A 179 -27.07 -36.73 -46.34
N ILE A 180 -27.15 -37.70 -45.41
CA ILE A 180 -27.80 -39.02 -45.63
C ILE A 180 -29.31 -38.98 -45.42
N GLY A 181 -29.89 -37.78 -45.09
CA GLY A 181 -31.35 -37.60 -44.97
C GLY A 181 -31.96 -38.03 -43.62
N SER A 182 -31.16 -38.36 -42.60
CA SER A 182 -31.64 -38.76 -41.28
C SER A 182 -31.89 -37.62 -40.29
N ASN A 183 -31.38 -36.42 -40.56
CA ASN A 183 -31.61 -35.19 -39.76
C ASN A 183 -32.24 -34.08 -40.63
N SER A 184 -33.03 -33.22 -39.98
CA SER A 184 -33.64 -32.06 -40.61
C SER A 184 -32.66 -30.91 -40.85
N ARG A 185 -32.99 -29.98 -41.74
CA ARG A 185 -32.25 -28.72 -41.91
C ARG A 185 -32.29 -27.86 -40.67
N LEU A 186 -33.36 -27.96 -39.87
CA LEU A 186 -33.51 -27.28 -38.57
C LEU A 186 -32.45 -27.73 -37.60
N ASP A 187 -32.23 -29.05 -37.46
CA ASP A 187 -31.21 -29.61 -36.57
C ASP A 187 -29.81 -29.14 -36.96
N LEU A 188 -29.50 -29.09 -38.26
CA LEU A 188 -28.23 -28.60 -38.75
C LEU A 188 -28.01 -27.10 -38.41
N GLN A 189 -29.04 -26.27 -38.61
CA GLN A 189 -28.94 -24.85 -38.27
C GLN A 189 -28.81 -24.65 -36.76
N GLN A 190 -29.53 -25.41 -35.95
CA GLN A 190 -29.42 -25.36 -34.50
C GLN A 190 -28.01 -25.74 -34.03
N ALA A 191 -27.45 -26.83 -34.53
CA ALA A 191 -26.07 -27.23 -34.19
C ALA A 191 -25.03 -26.18 -34.60
N GLN A 192 -25.25 -25.49 -35.74
CA GLN A 192 -24.38 -24.37 -36.16
C GLN A 192 -24.48 -23.17 -35.22
N VAL A 193 -25.70 -22.80 -34.79
CA VAL A 193 -25.93 -21.69 -33.82
C VAL A 193 -25.26 -22.02 -32.48
N ASP A 194 -25.40 -23.25 -31.99
CA ASP A 194 -24.79 -23.67 -30.73
C ASP A 194 -23.26 -23.62 -30.77
N PHE A 195 -22.65 -24.13 -31.87
CA PHE A 195 -21.19 -24.06 -32.05
C PHE A 195 -20.70 -22.61 -32.11
N ASN A 196 -21.42 -21.72 -32.79
CA ASN A 196 -21.08 -20.31 -32.86
C ASN A 196 -21.19 -19.63 -31.48
N ALA A 197 -22.22 -19.97 -30.69
CA ALA A 197 -22.41 -19.42 -29.34
C ALA A 197 -21.28 -19.86 -28.40
N ASP A 198 -20.92 -21.15 -28.37
CA ASP A 198 -19.83 -21.67 -27.56
C ASP A 198 -18.47 -21.06 -27.99
N SER A 199 -18.24 -20.90 -29.30
CA SER A 199 -17.04 -20.25 -29.84
C SER A 199 -16.95 -18.78 -29.42
N ALA A 200 -18.08 -18.04 -29.46
CA ALA A 200 -18.13 -16.66 -29.03
C ALA A 200 -17.86 -16.50 -27.54
N GLN A 201 -18.39 -17.43 -26.72
CA GLN A 201 -18.13 -17.45 -25.26
C GLN A 201 -16.65 -17.74 -24.96
N SER A 202 -16.03 -18.67 -25.69
CA SER A 202 -14.61 -18.97 -25.55
C SER A 202 -13.71 -17.76 -25.91
N LEU A 203 -14.08 -16.99 -26.95
CA LEU A 203 -13.36 -15.76 -27.30
C LEU A 203 -13.46 -14.67 -26.21
N LYS A 204 -14.65 -14.49 -25.63
CA LYS A 204 -14.82 -13.57 -24.49
C LYS A 204 -13.99 -14.00 -23.28
N GLN A 205 -13.94 -15.30 -23.00
CA GLN A 205 -13.15 -15.85 -21.91
C GLN A 205 -11.64 -15.66 -22.15
N GLN A 206 -11.19 -15.75 -23.38
CA GLN A 206 -9.79 -15.49 -23.72
C GLN A 206 -9.39 -14.05 -23.37
N GLU A 207 -10.28 -13.08 -23.61
CA GLU A 207 -10.06 -11.67 -23.21
C GLU A 207 -9.94 -11.55 -21.69
N LEU A 208 -10.86 -12.16 -20.92
CA LEU A 208 -10.81 -12.14 -19.45
C LEU A 208 -9.54 -12.78 -18.89
N LEU A 209 -9.09 -13.87 -19.49
CA LEU A 209 -7.84 -14.53 -19.11
C LEU A 209 -6.62 -13.65 -19.35
N VAL A 210 -6.57 -12.96 -20.49
CA VAL A 210 -5.48 -12.01 -20.79
C VAL A 210 -5.53 -10.82 -19.84
N THR A 211 -6.71 -10.29 -19.54
CA THR A 211 -6.87 -9.18 -18.59
C THR A 211 -6.40 -9.54 -17.19
N SER A 212 -6.77 -10.72 -16.68
CA SER A 212 -6.29 -11.18 -15.36
C SER A 212 -4.78 -11.43 -15.34
N LEU A 213 -4.19 -11.92 -16.44
CA LEU A 213 -2.74 -12.05 -16.60
C LEU A 213 -2.04 -10.69 -16.51
N ILE A 214 -2.54 -9.69 -17.23
CA ILE A 214 -1.99 -8.33 -17.22
C ILE A 214 -2.06 -7.76 -15.80
N ARG A 215 -3.19 -7.96 -15.11
CA ARG A 215 -3.37 -7.48 -13.74
C ARG A 215 -2.40 -8.15 -12.75
N LEU A 216 -2.21 -9.45 -12.85
CA LEU A 216 -1.24 -10.18 -12.05
C LEU A 216 0.20 -9.70 -12.30
N ASN A 217 0.59 -9.49 -13.56
CA ASN A 217 1.90 -8.95 -13.94
C ASN A 217 2.08 -7.50 -13.43
N GLU A 218 1.04 -6.68 -13.48
CA GLU A 218 1.04 -5.32 -12.93
C GLU A 218 1.31 -5.34 -11.40
N LEU A 219 0.59 -6.18 -10.65
CA LEU A 219 0.81 -6.34 -9.22
C LEU A 219 2.24 -6.79 -8.91
N MET A 220 2.80 -7.72 -9.67
CA MET A 220 4.20 -8.15 -9.54
C MET A 220 5.21 -7.09 -10.01
N ALA A 221 4.77 -5.99 -10.60
CA ALA A 221 5.61 -4.96 -11.22
C ALA A 221 6.61 -5.52 -12.24
N VAL A 222 6.14 -6.44 -13.09
CA VAL A 222 6.90 -6.96 -14.21
C VAL A 222 6.97 -5.91 -15.32
N LYS A 223 8.14 -5.69 -15.92
CA LYS A 223 8.34 -4.65 -16.95
C LYS A 223 7.44 -4.84 -18.17
N ASP A 224 7.31 -6.07 -18.64
CA ASP A 224 6.41 -6.43 -19.73
C ASP A 224 5.15 -7.07 -19.13
N VAL A 225 4.12 -6.25 -18.92
CA VAL A 225 2.84 -6.68 -18.34
C VAL A 225 2.08 -7.67 -19.22
N GLY A 226 2.41 -7.74 -20.53
CA GLY A 226 1.85 -8.70 -21.47
C GLY A 226 2.59 -10.04 -21.50
N SER A 227 3.67 -10.20 -20.75
CA SER A 227 4.45 -11.44 -20.72
C SER A 227 3.60 -12.63 -20.27
N ARG A 228 3.72 -13.75 -21.02
CA ARG A 228 2.99 -14.98 -20.72
C ARG A 228 3.66 -15.71 -19.57
N ILE A 229 2.88 -15.99 -18.52
CA ILE A 229 3.29 -16.88 -17.42
C ILE A 229 2.36 -18.10 -17.40
N THR A 230 2.90 -19.23 -16.94
CA THR A 230 2.11 -20.42 -16.64
C THR A 230 2.12 -20.63 -15.14
N VAL A 231 0.94 -20.66 -14.51
CA VAL A 231 0.85 -20.95 -13.08
C VAL A 231 0.89 -22.47 -12.85
N ARG A 232 1.48 -22.84 -11.72
CA ARG A 232 1.61 -24.24 -11.31
C ARG A 232 0.25 -24.85 -10.97
N ASP A 233 -0.59 -24.07 -10.27
CA ASP A 233 -1.83 -24.58 -9.70
C ASP A 233 -2.89 -24.78 -10.77
N SER A 234 -3.50 -25.96 -10.78
CA SER A 234 -4.58 -26.35 -11.66
C SER A 234 -5.94 -26.45 -10.94
N THR A 235 -5.94 -26.28 -9.63
CA THR A 235 -7.11 -26.36 -8.72
C THR A 235 -6.99 -25.31 -7.64
N ILE A 236 -8.11 -24.92 -7.05
CA ILE A 236 -8.16 -23.99 -5.92
C ILE A 236 -8.45 -24.81 -4.67
N ASN A 237 -7.43 -24.98 -3.82
CA ASN A 237 -7.57 -25.72 -2.57
C ASN A 237 -7.99 -24.76 -1.46
N VAL A 238 -8.97 -25.19 -0.65
CA VAL A 238 -9.52 -24.43 0.48
C VAL A 238 -9.19 -25.16 1.78
N ASP A 239 -8.70 -24.41 2.77
CA ASP A 239 -8.47 -24.93 4.12
C ASP A 239 -9.77 -24.88 4.94
N ALA A 240 -10.35 -26.03 5.25
CA ALA A 240 -11.58 -26.12 6.04
C ALA A 240 -11.34 -26.21 7.56
N SER A 241 -10.08 -26.08 8.03
CA SER A 241 -9.70 -26.27 9.44
C SER A 241 -9.82 -25.00 10.30
N LEU A 242 -10.14 -23.84 9.72
CA LEU A 242 -10.26 -22.57 10.42
C LEU A 242 -11.40 -22.59 11.45
N THR A 243 -11.20 -21.94 12.60
CA THR A 243 -12.21 -21.75 13.65
C THR A 243 -12.31 -20.28 14.03
N PHE A 244 -13.54 -19.79 14.30
CA PHE A 244 -13.79 -18.39 14.65
C PHE A 244 -13.01 -17.95 15.88
N ASP A 245 -13.04 -18.75 16.95
CA ASP A 245 -12.40 -18.39 18.22
C ASP A 245 -10.87 -18.26 18.08
N SER A 246 -10.24 -19.15 17.30
CA SER A 246 -8.79 -19.07 17.06
C SER A 246 -8.42 -17.82 16.24
N LEU A 247 -9.24 -17.48 15.24
CA LEU A 247 -9.04 -16.28 14.41
C LEU A 247 -9.23 -15.00 15.22
N TRP A 248 -10.24 -14.95 16.10
CA TRP A 248 -10.46 -13.78 16.96
C TRP A 248 -9.32 -13.57 17.96
N VAL A 249 -8.86 -14.63 18.62
CA VAL A 249 -7.69 -14.55 19.52
C VAL A 249 -6.45 -14.09 18.75
N ALA A 250 -6.21 -14.63 17.58
CA ALA A 250 -5.10 -14.20 16.70
C ALA A 250 -5.25 -12.73 16.28
N THR A 251 -6.46 -12.26 15.94
CA THR A 251 -6.73 -10.85 15.60
C THR A 251 -6.31 -9.92 16.73
N LEU A 252 -6.74 -10.19 17.96
CA LEU A 252 -6.38 -9.37 19.11
C LEU A 252 -4.87 -9.34 19.38
N GLN A 253 -4.16 -10.42 19.08
CA GLN A 253 -2.72 -10.54 19.35
C GLN A 253 -1.82 -10.07 18.20
N SER A 254 -2.29 -10.11 16.96
CA SER A 254 -1.40 -9.99 15.80
C SER A 254 -1.86 -8.96 14.78
N ASN A 255 -3.08 -8.42 14.86
CA ASN A 255 -3.58 -7.46 13.88
C ASN A 255 -2.78 -6.15 13.92
N ALA A 256 -2.17 -5.79 12.78
CA ALA A 256 -1.31 -4.63 12.68
C ALA A 256 -2.06 -3.29 12.84
N SER A 257 -3.34 -3.23 12.49
CA SER A 257 -4.17 -2.03 12.66
C SER A 257 -4.47 -1.74 14.14
N LEU A 258 -4.66 -2.78 14.98
CA LEU A 258 -4.79 -2.64 16.42
C LEU A 258 -3.49 -2.13 17.05
N PHE A 259 -2.33 -2.63 16.61
CA PHE A 259 -1.04 -2.09 17.06
C PHE A 259 -0.87 -0.62 16.70
N LYS A 260 -1.26 -0.22 15.49
CA LYS A 260 -1.23 1.18 15.06
C LYS A 260 -2.15 2.06 15.90
N ALA A 261 -3.34 1.59 16.26
CA ALA A 261 -4.27 2.30 17.13
C ALA A 261 -3.69 2.50 18.55
N ALA A 262 -3.06 1.47 19.13
CA ALA A 262 -2.36 1.56 20.42
C ALA A 262 -1.18 2.55 20.38
N GLN A 263 -0.43 2.59 19.27
CA GLN A 263 0.65 3.55 19.04
C GLN A 263 0.12 4.98 18.90
N ASN A 264 -1.04 5.20 18.26
CA ASN A 264 -1.71 6.51 18.21
C ASN A 264 -2.06 7.02 19.62
N ARG A 265 -2.55 6.14 20.50
CA ARG A 265 -2.79 6.48 21.90
C ARG A 265 -1.49 6.90 22.59
N THR A 266 -0.42 6.13 22.45
CA THR A 266 0.90 6.46 23.00
C THR A 266 1.41 7.81 22.53
N LEU A 267 1.23 8.14 21.24
CA LEU A 267 1.57 9.45 20.68
C LEU A 267 0.75 10.57 21.31
N ALA A 268 -0.55 10.39 21.51
CA ALA A 268 -1.40 11.37 22.20
C ALA A 268 -0.95 11.60 23.66
N GLU A 269 -0.54 10.54 24.38
CA GLU A 269 0.04 10.64 25.73
C GLU A 269 1.37 11.42 25.73
N LEU A 270 2.22 11.22 24.73
CA LEU A 270 3.47 11.96 24.57
C LEU A 270 3.21 13.43 24.21
N ASP A 271 2.22 13.72 23.37
CA ASP A 271 1.80 15.09 23.05
C ASP A 271 1.25 15.80 24.30
N PHE A 272 0.48 15.13 25.15
CA PHE A 272 0.07 15.65 26.46
C PHE A 272 1.27 15.98 27.36
N LYS A 273 2.28 15.10 27.43
CA LYS A 273 3.53 15.34 28.18
C LYS A 273 4.27 16.56 27.63
N SER A 274 4.28 16.73 26.30
CA SER A 274 4.88 17.90 25.62
C SER A 274 4.16 19.21 25.98
N VAL A 275 2.82 19.19 26.11
CA VAL A 275 2.03 20.34 26.59
C VAL A 275 2.37 20.65 28.04
N ARG A 276 2.47 19.64 28.90
CA ARG A 276 2.85 19.80 30.31
C ARG A 276 4.27 20.32 30.52
N SER A 277 5.17 20.13 29.57
CA SER A 277 6.57 20.61 29.68
C SER A 277 6.63 22.14 29.87
N ARG A 278 5.62 22.88 29.40
CA ARG A 278 5.53 24.35 29.54
C ARG A 278 5.27 24.82 30.96
N ASP A 279 4.98 23.91 31.89
CA ASP A 279 4.82 24.22 33.33
C ASP A 279 6.17 24.33 34.04
N TYR A 280 7.24 23.89 33.39
CA TYR A 280 8.60 23.90 33.94
C TYR A 280 9.42 25.08 33.39
N PRO A 281 10.49 25.48 34.09
CA PRO A 281 11.41 26.47 33.56
C PRO A 281 12.15 25.96 32.31
N TYR A 282 12.69 26.92 31.54
CA TYR A 282 13.56 26.59 30.43
C TYR A 282 14.94 27.28 30.64
N ILE A 283 15.98 26.67 30.06
CA ILE A 283 17.34 27.17 30.07
C ILE A 283 17.84 27.18 28.64
N ARG A 284 18.22 28.40 28.17
CA ARG A 284 18.77 28.63 26.82
C ARG A 284 20.14 29.25 26.93
N LEU A 285 21.07 28.78 26.12
CA LEU A 285 22.37 29.35 25.91
C LEU A 285 22.42 29.95 24.51
N ASN A 286 22.82 31.22 24.41
CA ASN A 286 23.11 31.87 23.15
C ASN A 286 24.56 32.36 23.19
N ALA A 287 25.29 32.12 22.13
CA ALA A 287 26.67 32.61 21.95
C ALA A 287 26.77 33.23 20.58
N ASN A 288 27.22 34.50 20.57
CA ASN A 288 27.42 35.26 19.34
C ASN A 288 28.87 35.65 19.24
N TYR A 289 29.46 35.65 18.05
CA TYR A 289 30.74 36.22 17.74
C TYR A 289 30.70 36.84 16.35
N GLY A 290 31.10 38.12 16.25
CA GLY A 290 30.97 38.81 14.97
C GLY A 290 31.73 40.12 14.85
N TYR A 291 31.60 40.65 13.65
CA TYR A 291 32.13 41.94 13.23
C TYR A 291 31.00 42.90 12.87
N THR A 292 31.08 44.13 13.40
CA THR A 292 30.15 45.20 13.05
C THR A 292 30.96 46.41 12.56
N TYR A 293 30.62 46.90 11.39
CA TYR A 293 31.09 48.15 10.83
C TYR A 293 29.94 49.15 10.73
N ASN A 294 30.07 50.26 11.39
CA ASN A 294 29.12 51.37 11.30
C ASN A 294 29.76 52.54 10.60
N SER A 295 29.09 53.17 9.64
CA SER A 295 29.43 54.45 9.03
C SER A 295 28.34 55.45 9.38
N TYR A 296 28.71 56.54 9.97
CA TYR A 296 27.79 57.57 10.48
C TYR A 296 27.79 58.80 9.59
N GLY A 297 26.63 59.28 9.17
CA GLY A 297 26.46 60.49 8.36
C GLY A 297 26.66 61.79 9.17
N THR A 298 26.54 61.74 10.52
CA THR A 298 26.74 62.87 11.40
C THR A 298 27.28 62.39 12.75
N GLY A 299 27.92 63.33 13.52
CA GLY A 299 28.46 63.04 14.82
C GLY A 299 29.95 63.15 14.90
N ALA A 300 30.54 62.93 16.09
CA ALA A 300 31.97 63.04 16.35
C ALA A 300 32.85 61.93 15.72
N SER A 301 32.21 60.80 15.32
CA SER A 301 32.86 59.63 14.71
C SER A 301 32.33 59.42 13.32
N GLN A 302 33.20 59.25 12.32
CA GLN A 302 32.81 58.92 10.93
C GLN A 302 32.53 57.44 10.75
N SER A 303 33.27 56.62 11.45
CA SER A 303 33.04 55.13 11.42
C SER A 303 33.41 54.48 12.73
N ARG A 304 32.84 53.31 12.98
CA ARG A 304 33.18 52.48 14.14
C ARG A 304 33.25 51.00 13.68
N GLN A 305 34.35 50.37 14.03
CA GLN A 305 34.55 48.94 13.82
C GLN A 305 34.57 48.24 15.18
N ASN A 306 33.86 47.11 15.26
CA ASN A 306 33.81 46.35 16.49
C ASN A 306 33.91 44.85 16.18
N TRP A 307 34.85 44.17 16.78
CA TRP A 307 34.94 42.72 16.86
C TRP A 307 34.59 42.33 18.28
N GLY A 308 33.66 41.42 18.44
CA GLY A 308 33.26 41.02 19.77
C GLY A 308 32.38 39.80 19.77
N GLY A 309 32.26 39.24 20.93
CA GLY A 309 31.34 38.13 21.18
C GLY A 309 30.70 38.26 22.54
N ASP A 310 29.54 37.69 22.65
CA ASP A 310 28.80 37.56 23.90
C ASP A 310 28.30 36.14 24.08
N VAL A 311 28.22 35.72 25.33
CA VAL A 311 27.59 34.44 25.73
C VAL A 311 26.55 34.80 26.77
N SER A 312 25.33 34.38 26.52
CA SER A 312 24.19 34.60 27.41
C SER A 312 23.50 33.29 27.80
N VAL A 313 23.20 33.16 29.07
CA VAL A 313 22.38 32.09 29.61
C VAL A 313 21.06 32.70 30.07
N THR A 314 19.96 32.26 29.49
CA THR A 314 18.62 32.70 29.87
C THR A 314 17.89 31.59 30.60
N VAL A 315 17.49 31.84 31.85
CA VAL A 315 16.58 30.97 32.60
C VAL A 315 15.24 31.70 32.68
N GLY A 316 14.21 31.04 32.17
CA GLY A 316 12.87 31.63 32.15
C GLY A 316 11.80 30.64 32.60
N LEU A 317 10.76 31.19 33.20
CA LEU A 317 9.53 30.45 33.56
C LEU A 317 8.33 31.27 33.14
N LYS A 318 7.41 30.65 32.41
CA LYS A 318 6.18 31.32 31.99
C LYS A 318 5.19 31.28 33.14
N LEU A 319 5.05 32.35 33.90
CA LEU A 319 4.21 32.41 35.08
C LEU A 319 2.71 32.37 34.75
N PHE A 320 2.29 33.01 33.66
CA PHE A 320 0.91 33.00 33.22
C PHE A 320 0.81 32.81 31.69
N ASP A 321 -0.07 31.93 31.30
CA ASP A 321 -0.50 31.73 29.92
C ASP A 321 -1.97 31.30 29.89
N GLY A 322 -2.84 32.19 29.46
CA GLY A 322 -4.29 31.93 29.41
C GLY A 322 -4.69 30.75 28.52
N ASN A 323 -3.85 30.36 27.56
CA ASN A 323 -4.10 29.21 26.69
C ASN A 323 -3.67 27.86 27.30
N ARG A 324 -2.81 27.84 28.32
CA ARG A 324 -2.22 26.63 28.90
C ARG A 324 -3.27 25.61 29.37
N GLN A 325 -4.28 26.07 30.11
CA GLN A 325 -5.33 25.18 30.59
C GLN A 325 -6.19 24.60 29.47
N ARG A 326 -6.48 25.42 28.46
CA ARG A 326 -7.23 24.98 27.27
C ARG A 326 -6.46 23.89 26.52
N GLU A 327 -5.17 24.14 26.22
CA GLU A 327 -4.31 23.19 25.50
C GLU A 327 -4.16 21.88 26.28
N ARG A 328 -4.03 21.94 27.62
CA ARG A 328 -3.95 20.77 28.47
C ARG A 328 -5.25 19.95 28.43
N ARG A 329 -6.42 20.62 28.52
CA ARG A 329 -7.71 19.93 28.42
C ARG A 329 -7.90 19.29 27.04
N ASN A 330 -7.54 20.01 25.97
CA ASN A 330 -7.64 19.49 24.62
C ASN A 330 -6.72 18.27 24.41
N ALA A 331 -5.50 18.32 24.93
CA ALA A 331 -4.57 17.18 24.83
C ALA A 331 -5.08 15.96 25.64
N GLN A 332 -5.78 16.18 26.75
CA GLN A 332 -6.42 15.10 27.52
C GLN A 332 -7.59 14.48 26.76
N ILE A 333 -8.43 15.30 26.12
CA ILE A 333 -9.52 14.85 25.25
C ILE A 333 -8.96 14.06 24.04
N ASN A 334 -7.80 14.47 23.50
CA ASN A 334 -7.17 13.71 22.42
C ASN A 334 -6.71 12.31 22.84
N ILE A 335 -6.30 12.10 24.09
CA ILE A 335 -6.02 10.76 24.62
C ILE A 335 -7.32 9.95 24.68
N GLU A 336 -8.39 10.52 25.21
CA GLU A 336 -9.72 9.88 25.27
C GLU A 336 -10.23 9.52 23.87
N ASN A 337 -10.07 10.43 22.91
CA ASN A 337 -10.42 10.17 21.50
C ASN A 337 -9.62 9.01 20.91
N ALA A 338 -8.32 8.91 21.23
CA ALA A 338 -7.48 7.81 20.75
C ALA A 338 -7.88 6.46 21.38
N GLU A 339 -8.30 6.46 22.65
CA GLU A 339 -8.85 5.27 23.32
C GLU A 339 -10.19 4.83 22.74
N LEU A 340 -11.08 5.79 22.45
CA LEU A 340 -12.37 5.52 21.82
C LEU A 340 -12.18 4.98 20.41
N ALA A 341 -11.27 5.56 19.62
CA ALA A 341 -10.95 5.09 18.28
C ALA A 341 -10.35 3.67 18.28
N GLN A 342 -9.55 3.31 19.30
CA GLN A 342 -9.05 1.94 19.44
C GLN A 342 -10.18 0.94 19.73
N ARG A 343 -11.13 1.29 20.62
CA ARG A 343 -12.28 0.44 20.94
C ARG A 343 -13.24 0.31 19.75
N ASP A 344 -13.48 1.40 19.04
CA ASP A 344 -14.30 1.39 17.82
C ASP A 344 -13.72 0.48 16.75
N LEU A 345 -12.39 0.56 16.53
CA LEU A 345 -11.68 -0.34 15.61
C LEU A 345 -11.80 -1.81 16.05
N GLU A 346 -11.71 -2.11 17.36
CA GLU A 346 -11.86 -3.47 17.88
C GLU A 346 -13.25 -4.03 17.59
N ILE A 347 -14.31 -3.22 17.78
CA ILE A 347 -15.68 -3.61 17.46
C ILE A 347 -15.85 -3.81 15.94
N SER A 348 -15.31 -2.91 15.12
CA SER A 348 -15.36 -3.02 13.67
C SER A 348 -14.67 -4.30 13.18
N LEU A 349 -13.46 -4.60 13.66
CA LEU A 349 -12.74 -5.82 13.29
C LEU A 349 -13.49 -7.10 13.74
N HIS A 350 -14.16 -7.06 14.90
CA HIS A 350 -14.99 -8.18 15.32
C HIS A 350 -16.20 -8.38 14.41
N ALA A 351 -16.86 -7.31 14.00
CA ALA A 351 -17.98 -7.36 13.05
C ALA A 351 -17.52 -7.87 11.68
N ASP A 352 -16.43 -7.31 11.13
CA ASP A 352 -15.86 -7.74 9.85
C ASP A 352 -15.46 -9.22 9.87
N LEU A 353 -14.84 -9.68 10.97
CA LEU A 353 -14.48 -11.09 11.15
C LEU A 353 -15.72 -11.98 11.21
N ALA A 354 -16.78 -11.55 11.91
CA ALA A 354 -18.02 -12.32 12.02
C ALA A 354 -18.74 -12.43 10.68
N ASP A 355 -18.80 -11.34 9.90
CA ASP A 355 -19.41 -11.34 8.56
C ASP A 355 -18.64 -12.22 7.59
N LEU A 356 -17.31 -12.10 7.57
CA LEU A 356 -16.45 -12.95 6.73
C LEU A 356 -16.52 -14.43 7.15
N TRP A 357 -16.60 -14.71 8.45
CA TRP A 357 -16.77 -16.05 8.95
C TRP A 357 -18.11 -16.68 8.51
N GLN A 358 -19.18 -15.91 8.58
CA GLN A 358 -20.49 -16.37 8.10
C GLN A 358 -20.46 -16.65 6.59
N ALA A 359 -19.86 -15.74 5.81
CA ALA A 359 -19.68 -15.93 4.37
C ALA A 359 -18.84 -17.17 4.06
N TYR A 360 -17.72 -17.37 4.80
CA TYR A 360 -16.86 -18.55 4.66
C TYR A 360 -17.60 -19.85 4.93
N GLN A 361 -18.36 -19.93 6.04
CA GLN A 361 -19.16 -21.09 6.38
C GLN A 361 -20.23 -21.40 5.32
N ASN A 362 -20.91 -20.38 4.80
CA ASN A 362 -21.89 -20.54 3.73
C ASN A 362 -21.24 -21.03 2.43
N ASN A 363 -20.08 -20.48 2.07
CA ASN A 363 -19.34 -20.88 0.88
C ASN A 363 -18.83 -22.32 0.97
N ILE A 364 -18.39 -22.80 2.14
CA ILE A 364 -18.01 -24.22 2.35
C ILE A 364 -19.21 -25.14 2.14
N ARG A 365 -20.40 -24.78 2.68
CA ARG A 365 -21.62 -25.58 2.46
C ARG A 365 -22.04 -25.56 0.99
N LEU A 366 -21.97 -24.37 0.36
CA LEU A 366 -22.25 -24.23 -1.07
C LEU A 366 -21.31 -25.10 -1.91
N LEU A 367 -20.01 -25.08 -1.57
CA LEU A 367 -19.00 -25.88 -2.26
C LEU A 367 -19.30 -27.39 -2.19
N SER A 368 -19.77 -27.89 -1.04
CA SER A 368 -20.19 -29.33 -0.94
C SER A 368 -21.37 -29.63 -1.82
N LEU A 369 -22.40 -28.76 -1.86
CA LEU A 369 -23.59 -28.95 -2.73
C LEU A 369 -23.22 -28.87 -4.22
N GLU A 370 -22.39 -27.92 -4.62
CA GLU A 370 -21.97 -27.78 -6.02
C GLU A 370 -21.06 -28.93 -6.46
N ARG A 371 -20.33 -29.57 -5.56
CA ARG A 371 -19.55 -30.78 -5.85
C ARG A 371 -20.48 -31.97 -6.13
N GLU A 372 -21.55 -32.12 -5.34
CA GLU A 372 -22.61 -33.15 -5.62
C GLU A 372 -23.33 -32.87 -6.93
N ASN A 373 -23.68 -31.60 -7.20
CA ASN A 373 -24.29 -31.18 -8.45
C ASN A 373 -23.41 -31.44 -9.67
N LEU A 374 -22.09 -31.18 -9.55
CA LEU A 374 -21.14 -31.46 -10.63
C LEU A 374 -21.08 -32.95 -10.95
N ASN A 375 -20.96 -33.82 -9.94
CA ASN A 375 -20.95 -35.26 -10.13
C ASN A 375 -22.25 -35.75 -10.85
N ALA A 376 -23.40 -35.23 -10.43
CA ALA A 376 -24.69 -35.59 -11.07
C ALA A 376 -24.78 -35.06 -12.52
N ALA A 377 -24.23 -33.83 -12.79
CA ALA A 377 -24.22 -33.26 -14.13
C ALA A 377 -23.25 -34.00 -15.07
N GLU A 378 -22.10 -34.46 -14.56
CA GLU A 378 -21.14 -35.28 -15.31
C GLU A 378 -21.77 -36.61 -15.72
N GLU A 379 -22.43 -37.32 -14.78
CA GLU A 379 -23.11 -38.56 -15.04
C GLU A 379 -24.28 -38.39 -16.06
N ASN A 380 -25.10 -37.34 -15.86
CA ASN A 380 -26.20 -37.03 -16.80
C ASN A 380 -25.67 -36.71 -18.21
N HIS A 381 -24.61 -35.93 -18.33
CA HIS A 381 -23.98 -35.61 -19.61
C HIS A 381 -23.40 -36.89 -20.27
N PHE A 382 -22.74 -37.75 -19.50
CA PHE A 382 -22.20 -39.02 -20.00
C PHE A 382 -23.33 -39.92 -20.59
N ILE A 383 -24.41 -40.12 -19.84
CA ILE A 383 -25.58 -40.89 -20.29
C ILE A 383 -26.20 -40.25 -21.55
N ALA A 384 -26.35 -38.92 -21.57
CA ALA A 384 -26.89 -38.20 -22.71
C ALA A 384 -26.02 -38.36 -23.96
N CYS A 385 -24.68 -38.34 -23.84
CA CYS A 385 -23.77 -38.61 -24.94
C CYS A 385 -23.95 -40.00 -25.53
N GLU A 386 -23.97 -41.04 -24.70
CA GLU A 386 -24.14 -42.42 -25.13
C GLU A 386 -25.48 -42.62 -25.88
N ARG A 387 -26.59 -42.14 -25.31
CA ARG A 387 -27.92 -42.24 -25.94
C ARG A 387 -28.02 -41.45 -27.25
N TYR A 388 -27.40 -40.25 -27.32
CA TYR A 388 -27.35 -39.44 -28.54
C TYR A 388 -26.58 -40.13 -29.66
N LEU A 389 -25.47 -40.80 -29.36
CA LEU A 389 -24.72 -41.59 -30.35
C LEU A 389 -25.52 -42.78 -30.91
N LEU A 390 -26.30 -43.47 -30.03
CA LEU A 390 -27.17 -44.54 -30.41
C LEU A 390 -28.41 -44.06 -31.20
N GLY A 391 -28.73 -42.77 -31.19
CA GLY A 391 -29.91 -42.21 -31.85
C GLY A 391 -31.17 -42.16 -30.99
N ASP A 392 -31.08 -42.52 -29.71
CA ASP A 392 -32.18 -42.56 -28.73
C ASP A 392 -32.47 -41.25 -28.03
N LEU A 393 -31.63 -40.19 -28.29
CA LEU A 393 -31.80 -38.88 -27.69
C LEU A 393 -31.78 -37.78 -28.76
N SER A 394 -32.59 -36.74 -28.55
CA SER A 394 -32.63 -35.60 -29.46
C SER A 394 -31.40 -34.69 -29.27
N GLY A 395 -31.05 -33.93 -30.32
CA GLY A 395 -29.95 -32.96 -30.24
C GLY A 395 -30.19 -31.83 -29.22
N ILE A 396 -31.48 -31.53 -28.93
CA ILE A 396 -31.86 -30.51 -27.92
C ILE A 396 -31.61 -31.05 -26.52
N GLU A 397 -32.01 -32.26 -26.21
CA GLU A 397 -31.76 -32.88 -24.89
C GLU A 397 -30.27 -33.07 -24.62
N MET A 398 -29.49 -33.46 -25.63
CA MET A 398 -28.04 -33.54 -25.54
C MET A 398 -27.42 -32.17 -25.24
N ARG A 399 -27.91 -31.10 -25.89
CA ARG A 399 -27.45 -29.72 -25.63
C ARG A 399 -27.77 -29.27 -24.22
N GLU A 400 -28.95 -29.60 -23.69
CA GLU A 400 -29.37 -29.28 -22.33
C GLU A 400 -28.45 -29.96 -21.29
N ALA A 401 -28.13 -31.24 -21.49
CA ALA A 401 -27.20 -31.97 -20.64
C ALA A 401 -25.79 -31.35 -20.68
N GLN A 402 -25.29 -30.98 -21.87
CA GLN A 402 -24.02 -30.28 -22.04
C GLN A 402 -24.02 -28.94 -21.32
N LYS A 403 -25.08 -28.14 -21.47
CA LYS A 403 -25.20 -26.84 -20.79
C LYS A 403 -25.26 -27.00 -19.28
N SER A 404 -26.02 -27.98 -18.79
CA SER A 404 -26.12 -28.29 -17.36
C SER A 404 -24.72 -28.61 -16.76
N LEU A 405 -23.89 -29.37 -17.48
CA LEU A 405 -22.52 -29.67 -17.06
C LEU A 405 -21.67 -28.40 -16.99
N LEU A 406 -21.68 -27.57 -18.05
CA LEU A 406 -20.92 -26.32 -18.07
C LEU A 406 -21.34 -25.35 -16.96
N ASP A 407 -22.66 -25.27 -16.70
CA ASP A 407 -23.17 -24.42 -15.61
C ASP A 407 -22.77 -24.98 -14.24
N ALA A 408 -22.69 -26.29 -14.04
CA ALA A 408 -22.22 -26.92 -12.81
C ALA A 408 -20.72 -26.72 -12.61
N GLU A 409 -19.88 -26.90 -13.66
CA GLU A 409 -18.43 -26.56 -13.64
C GLU A 409 -18.18 -25.10 -13.29
N GLU A 410 -19.00 -24.21 -13.80
CA GLU A 410 -18.89 -22.77 -13.50
C GLU A 410 -19.25 -22.47 -12.04
N ARG A 411 -20.36 -23.03 -11.52
CA ARG A 411 -20.79 -22.79 -10.14
C ARG A 411 -19.81 -23.32 -9.11
N ILE A 412 -19.25 -24.52 -9.29
CA ILE A 412 -18.24 -25.05 -8.38
C ILE A 412 -16.96 -24.19 -8.40
N LEU A 413 -16.52 -23.76 -9.58
CA LEU A 413 -15.33 -22.92 -9.72
C LEU A 413 -15.49 -21.56 -9.05
N VAL A 414 -16.68 -20.95 -9.15
CA VAL A 414 -17.02 -19.72 -8.45
C VAL A 414 -17.07 -19.94 -6.94
N ALA A 415 -17.65 -21.05 -6.47
CA ALA A 415 -17.71 -21.39 -5.06
C ALA A 415 -16.31 -21.63 -4.46
N GLU A 416 -15.41 -22.34 -5.16
CA GLU A 416 -14.02 -22.53 -4.75
C GLU A 416 -13.28 -21.21 -4.63
N TYR A 417 -13.38 -20.35 -5.63
CA TYR A 417 -12.75 -19.05 -5.64
C TYR A 417 -13.26 -18.14 -4.50
N ASN A 418 -14.57 -18.02 -4.33
CA ASN A 418 -15.16 -17.20 -3.28
C ASN A 418 -14.79 -17.71 -1.88
N THR A 419 -14.74 -19.02 -1.68
CA THR A 419 -14.30 -19.61 -0.41
C THR A 419 -12.84 -19.26 -0.12
N LYS A 420 -11.97 -19.34 -1.15
CA LYS A 420 -10.55 -18.97 -1.02
C LYS A 420 -10.36 -17.48 -0.72
N LEU A 421 -11.16 -16.61 -1.32
CA LEU A 421 -11.13 -15.17 -0.98
C LEU A 421 -11.52 -14.92 0.48
N CYS A 422 -12.57 -15.57 0.98
CA CYS A 422 -12.95 -15.47 2.39
C CYS A 422 -11.82 -15.98 3.31
N GLU A 423 -11.16 -17.08 2.97
CA GLU A 423 -10.01 -17.63 3.69
C GLU A 423 -8.86 -16.61 3.76
N ILE A 424 -8.46 -16.02 2.62
CA ILE A 424 -7.41 -15.01 2.54
C ILE A 424 -7.77 -13.80 3.42
N SER A 425 -9.01 -13.30 3.34
CA SER A 425 -9.47 -12.15 4.12
C SER A 425 -9.52 -12.44 5.62
N LEU A 426 -9.96 -13.62 6.04
CA LEU A 426 -9.94 -14.06 7.44
C LEU A 426 -8.51 -14.11 7.99
N LEU A 427 -7.57 -14.63 7.20
CA LEU A 427 -6.16 -14.70 7.56
C LEU A 427 -5.50 -13.32 7.58
N GLN A 428 -5.91 -12.40 6.72
CA GLN A 428 -5.45 -11.01 6.72
C GLN A 428 -5.90 -10.30 8.01
N ILE A 429 -7.19 -10.37 8.36
CA ILE A 429 -7.72 -9.75 9.59
C ILE A 429 -7.07 -10.35 10.84
N SER A 430 -6.84 -11.66 10.87
CA SER A 430 -6.18 -12.32 11.99
C SER A 430 -4.67 -12.04 12.07
N GLY A 431 -4.07 -11.35 11.07
CA GLY A 431 -2.62 -11.11 11.00
C GLY A 431 -1.79 -12.34 10.70
N GLY A 432 -2.43 -13.43 10.26
CA GLY A 432 -1.80 -14.73 9.93
C GLY A 432 -1.38 -14.89 8.47
N ILE A 433 -1.72 -13.95 7.59
CA ILE A 433 -1.55 -14.07 6.15
C ILE A 433 -0.09 -14.30 5.73
N MET A 434 0.87 -13.66 6.39
CA MET A 434 2.30 -13.82 6.07
C MET A 434 2.76 -15.26 6.30
N ALA A 435 2.42 -15.83 7.47
CA ALA A 435 2.80 -17.20 7.82
C ALA A 435 2.09 -18.26 6.96
N TYR A 436 0.87 -17.97 6.53
CA TYR A 436 0.10 -18.87 5.67
C TYR A 436 0.70 -18.95 4.26
N LEU A 437 0.96 -17.80 3.64
CA LEU A 437 1.48 -17.74 2.26
C LEU A 437 2.95 -18.17 2.14
N GLU A 438 3.69 -18.27 3.25
CA GLU A 438 5.04 -18.88 3.26
C GLU A 438 4.98 -20.41 3.20
N ARG A 439 3.87 -21.03 3.59
CA ARG A 439 3.69 -22.49 3.60
C ARG A 439 3.22 -23.04 2.25
N GLU A 440 2.50 -22.25 1.45
CA GLU A 440 2.09 -22.58 0.08
C GLU A 440 3.22 -22.29 -0.95
#